data_166db624570ebffe700677f3cb741d95
#
_entry.id   166db624570ebffe700677f3cb741d95
#
_cell.length_a   1.000
_cell.length_b   1.000
_cell.length_c   1.000
_cell.angle_alpha   90.00
_cell.angle_beta   90.00
_cell.angle_gamma   90.00
#
_symmetry.space_group_name_H-M   'P 1'
#
loop_
_entity.id
_entity.type
_entity.pdbx_description
1 polymer ?
#
loop_
_entity_poly.entity_id
_entity_poly.type
_entity_poly.pdbx_seq_one_letter_code
_entity_poly.pdbx_strand_id
1 'polypeptide(L)'
;RQAGRDIKLLVNSTPTESGAREVTFRAMSGGEWGDLTYRNWVDRNRRMVDELSGGKVAYLHISGMGGSNFDMFNMEVWQEIQGRKAVIIDVRRNGGGNISDRLIDILERKPHSYYVDRDGEAELAPDRAWDLPTVVMHAESSFSNAEMFPYAMKQSRLATLVGMPTPGYVIWTYELGLVDGTSARMPTAGVYRMDGTPLENMGQRPDHEVPVTPEQYFRGEDPQIKKAVEEALRLRG
;
A
#
# COMPACT_ATOMS: atom_id res chain seq x y z
N ARG A 1 3.94 26.44 19.82
CA ARG A 1 3.23 25.14 19.84
C ARG A 1 1.74 25.41 20.03
N GLN A 2 0.93 25.30 18.97
CA GLN A 2 -0.49 25.68 18.94
C GLN A 2 -1.43 24.48 18.74
N ALA A 3 -0.90 23.26 18.58
CA ALA A 3 -1.72 22.07 18.38
C ALA A 3 -2.79 21.92 19.48
N GLY A 4 -4.02 21.65 19.06
CA GLY A 4 -5.19 21.54 19.92
C GLY A 4 -5.81 22.85 20.38
N ARG A 5 -5.28 24.00 19.96
CA ARG A 5 -5.82 25.34 20.30
C ARG A 5 -6.62 25.92 19.14
N ASP A 6 -7.60 26.74 19.49
CA ASP A 6 -8.31 27.54 18.50
C ASP A 6 -7.45 28.74 18.10
N ILE A 7 -7.24 28.84 16.79
CA ILE A 7 -6.46 29.90 16.15
C ILE A 7 -7.39 30.78 15.34
N LYS A 8 -7.25 32.08 15.54
CA LYS A 8 -7.95 33.10 14.76
C LYS A 8 -7.04 33.67 13.72
N LEU A 9 -7.47 33.63 12.46
CA LEU A 9 -6.78 34.26 11.34
C LEU A 9 -7.70 35.26 10.66
N LEU A 10 -7.14 36.40 10.32
CA LEU A 10 -7.76 37.36 9.41
C LEU A 10 -7.40 36.95 7.96
N VAL A 11 -8.39 36.56 7.19
CA VAL A 11 -8.21 36.06 5.81
C VAL A 11 -8.97 36.89 4.80
N ASN A 12 -8.38 37.07 3.61
CA ASN A 12 -8.99 37.77 2.49
C ASN A 12 -8.60 37.09 1.16
N SER A 13 -9.41 37.26 0.14
CA SER A 13 -9.09 36.85 -1.25
C SER A 13 -8.12 37.81 -1.96
N THR A 14 -7.94 39.03 -1.42
CA THR A 14 -6.98 40.03 -1.88
C THR A 14 -5.99 40.40 -0.76
N PRO A 15 -4.76 40.85 -1.07
CA PRO A 15 -3.77 41.19 -0.04
C PRO A 15 -4.05 42.57 0.60
N THR A 16 -5.30 42.80 1.05
CA THR A 16 -5.74 44.06 1.70
C THR A 16 -6.56 43.73 2.94
N GLU A 17 -6.59 44.60 3.95
CA GLU A 17 -7.42 44.40 5.14
C GLU A 17 -8.91 44.70 4.86
N SER A 18 -9.20 45.56 3.89
CA SER A 18 -10.58 45.89 3.50
C SER A 18 -11.26 44.66 2.91
N GLY A 19 -12.37 44.21 3.53
CA GLY A 19 -13.08 42.99 3.16
C GLY A 19 -12.52 41.70 3.79
N ALA A 20 -11.50 41.80 4.63
CA ALA A 20 -11.00 40.66 5.39
C ALA A 20 -12.01 40.14 6.41
N ARG A 21 -12.04 38.84 6.63
CA ARG A 21 -12.89 38.17 7.60
C ARG A 21 -12.09 37.34 8.59
N GLU A 22 -12.53 37.30 9.84
CA GLU A 22 -11.94 36.42 10.85
C GLU A 22 -12.44 34.99 10.65
N VAL A 23 -11.51 34.04 10.64
CA VAL A 23 -11.79 32.60 10.61
C VAL A 23 -11.13 31.96 11.82
N THR A 24 -11.90 31.22 12.59
CA THR A 24 -11.40 30.42 13.71
C THR A 24 -11.33 28.97 13.30
N PHE A 25 -10.21 28.32 13.56
CA PHE A 25 -10.02 26.89 13.34
C PHE A 25 -9.15 26.27 14.44
N ARG A 26 -9.34 25.00 14.70
CA ARG A 26 -8.52 24.26 15.65
C ARG A 26 -7.23 23.78 14.96
N ALA A 27 -6.09 24.19 15.51
CA ALA A 27 -4.80 23.76 14.99
C ALA A 27 -4.56 22.27 15.31
N MET A 28 -4.21 21.50 14.32
CA MET A 28 -3.88 20.09 14.48
C MET A 28 -2.39 19.88 14.79
N SER A 29 -2.06 18.74 15.38
CA SER A 29 -0.68 18.29 15.56
C SER A 29 -0.08 17.83 14.25
N GLY A 30 1.28 17.67 14.22
CA GLY A 30 1.95 17.08 13.05
C GLY A 30 1.51 15.64 12.77
N GLY A 31 1.19 14.85 13.82
CA GLY A 31 0.65 13.50 13.66
C GLY A 31 -0.72 13.50 13.00
N GLU A 32 -1.68 14.28 13.54
CA GLU A 32 -3.02 14.42 12.95
C GLU A 32 -2.97 14.92 11.49
N TRP A 33 -2.05 15.84 11.18
CA TRP A 33 -1.82 16.29 9.81
C TRP A 33 -1.28 15.17 8.92
N GLY A 34 -0.32 14.39 9.43
CA GLY A 34 0.24 13.23 8.73
C GLY A 34 -0.84 12.19 8.39
N ASP A 35 -1.66 11.83 9.36
CA ASP A 35 -2.76 10.87 9.21
C ASP A 35 -3.81 11.36 8.19
N LEU A 36 -4.18 12.64 8.27
CA LEU A 36 -5.13 13.24 7.33
C LEU A 36 -4.58 13.26 5.90
N THR A 37 -3.31 13.63 5.74
CA THR A 37 -2.62 13.65 4.45
C THR A 37 -2.51 12.25 3.85
N TYR A 38 -2.19 11.26 4.68
CA TYR A 38 -2.13 9.86 4.27
C TYR A 38 -3.50 9.36 3.78
N ARG A 39 -4.56 9.54 4.58
CA ARG A 39 -5.92 9.13 4.20
C ARG A 39 -6.37 9.78 2.90
N ASN A 40 -6.14 11.08 2.76
CA ASN A 40 -6.49 11.81 1.53
C ASN A 40 -5.72 11.28 0.30
N TRP A 41 -4.45 10.87 0.48
CA TRP A 41 -3.67 10.26 -0.59
C TRP A 41 -4.23 8.89 -0.98
N VAL A 42 -4.56 8.02 -0.03
CA VAL A 42 -5.19 6.71 -0.29
C VAL A 42 -6.54 6.87 -0.97
N ASP A 43 -7.40 7.76 -0.48
CA ASP A 43 -8.72 8.01 -1.06
C ASP A 43 -8.65 8.57 -2.49
N ARG A 44 -7.65 9.41 -2.76
CA ARG A 44 -7.39 9.90 -4.12
C ARG A 44 -6.97 8.78 -5.04
N ASN A 45 -6.07 7.91 -4.60
CA ASN A 45 -5.61 6.77 -5.39
C ASN A 45 -6.76 5.78 -5.66
N ARG A 46 -7.58 5.48 -4.64
CA ARG A 46 -8.77 4.63 -4.78
C ARG A 46 -9.74 5.19 -5.83
N ARG A 47 -10.05 6.48 -5.76
CA ARG A 47 -10.90 7.14 -6.78
C ARG A 47 -10.28 7.08 -8.16
N MET A 48 -8.97 7.31 -8.29
CA MET A 48 -8.27 7.22 -9.58
C MET A 48 -8.38 5.82 -10.19
N VAL A 49 -8.20 4.77 -9.37
CA VAL A 49 -8.36 3.37 -9.82
C VAL A 49 -9.80 3.09 -10.23
N ASP A 50 -10.78 3.55 -9.45
CA ASP A 50 -12.21 3.39 -9.79
C ASP A 50 -12.55 4.08 -11.12
N GLU A 51 -12.12 5.31 -11.32
CA GLU A 51 -12.36 6.07 -12.56
C GLU A 51 -11.71 5.38 -13.77
N LEU A 52 -10.43 5.00 -13.66
CA LEU A 52 -9.68 4.38 -14.75
C LEU A 52 -10.19 2.96 -15.10
N SER A 53 -10.70 2.22 -14.13
CA SER A 53 -11.18 0.85 -14.32
C SER A 53 -12.68 0.74 -14.58
N GLY A 54 -13.44 1.84 -14.44
CA GLY A 54 -14.90 1.82 -14.44
C GLY A 54 -15.44 0.96 -13.29
N GLY A 55 -14.83 1.06 -12.10
CA GLY A 55 -15.20 0.34 -10.89
C GLY A 55 -14.88 -1.17 -10.90
N LYS A 56 -14.07 -1.65 -11.84
CA LYS A 56 -13.76 -3.08 -11.97
C LYS A 56 -12.57 -3.55 -11.15
N VAL A 57 -11.71 -2.65 -10.69
CA VAL A 57 -10.47 -2.96 -9.96
C VAL A 57 -10.58 -2.39 -8.55
N ALA A 58 -10.29 -3.22 -7.54
CA ALA A 58 -10.13 -2.78 -6.16
C ALA A 58 -8.75 -2.16 -5.95
N TYR A 59 -8.63 -1.23 -4.99
CA TYR A 59 -7.36 -0.66 -4.57
C TYR A 59 -7.22 -0.72 -3.06
N LEU A 60 -6.13 -1.32 -2.59
CA LEU A 60 -5.76 -1.44 -1.20
C LEU A 60 -4.34 -0.93 -1.01
N HIS A 61 -4.12 -0.09 0.01
CA HIS A 61 -2.79 0.35 0.39
C HIS A 61 -2.40 -0.21 1.75
N ILE A 62 -1.24 -0.85 1.83
CA ILE A 62 -0.67 -1.36 3.08
C ILE A 62 0.42 -0.38 3.53
N SER A 63 0.13 0.44 4.54
CA SER A 63 1.01 1.52 4.99
C SER A 63 2.24 1.09 5.78
N GLY A 64 2.22 -0.14 6.31
CA GLY A 64 3.30 -0.75 7.08
C GLY A 64 3.08 -2.25 7.20
N MET A 65 4.11 -2.98 7.60
CA MET A 65 4.04 -4.43 7.77
C MET A 65 3.94 -4.84 9.25
N GLY A 66 3.17 -4.10 10.04
CA GLY A 66 2.88 -4.41 11.45
C GLY A 66 1.56 -5.17 11.64
N GLY A 67 1.33 -5.72 12.84
CA GLY A 67 0.12 -6.50 13.15
C GLY A 67 -1.17 -5.72 12.92
N SER A 68 -1.24 -4.46 13.33
CA SER A 68 -2.41 -3.59 13.09
C SER A 68 -2.69 -3.35 11.61
N ASN A 69 -1.64 -3.30 10.76
CA ASN A 69 -1.79 -3.18 9.32
C ASN A 69 -2.36 -4.46 8.71
N PHE A 70 -1.98 -5.63 9.25
CA PHE A 70 -2.57 -6.90 8.85
C PHE A 70 -4.07 -6.97 9.21
N ASP A 71 -4.42 -6.59 10.43
CA ASP A 71 -5.81 -6.61 10.88
C ASP A 71 -6.67 -5.67 10.02
N MET A 72 -6.16 -4.49 9.69
CA MET A 72 -6.82 -3.54 8.79
C MET A 72 -6.98 -4.13 7.38
N PHE A 73 -5.91 -4.68 6.80
CA PHE A 73 -5.96 -5.34 5.49
C PHE A 73 -7.01 -6.47 5.48
N ASN A 74 -7.00 -7.34 6.49
CA ASN A 74 -7.95 -8.45 6.58
C ASN A 74 -9.41 -8.01 6.76
N MET A 75 -9.65 -6.84 7.36
CA MET A 75 -10.99 -6.25 7.45
C MET A 75 -11.44 -5.64 6.12
N GLU A 76 -10.57 -4.88 5.47
CA GLU A 76 -10.91 -4.10 4.29
C GLU A 76 -10.98 -4.95 3.01
N VAL A 77 -10.07 -5.92 2.86
CA VAL A 77 -9.90 -6.63 1.59
C VAL A 77 -11.18 -7.30 1.11
N TRP A 78 -11.91 -7.97 2.00
CA TRP A 78 -13.13 -8.70 1.63
C TRP A 78 -14.32 -7.80 1.29
N GLN A 79 -14.30 -6.56 1.74
CA GLN A 79 -15.30 -5.55 1.36
C GLN A 79 -14.94 -4.89 0.02
N GLU A 80 -13.68 -4.52 -0.14
CA GLU A 80 -13.20 -3.81 -1.33
C GLU A 80 -13.23 -4.66 -2.60
N ILE A 81 -13.04 -5.97 -2.48
CA ILE A 81 -13.03 -6.87 -3.65
C ILE A 81 -14.43 -7.32 -4.10
N GLN A 82 -15.48 -7.06 -3.33
CA GLN A 82 -16.85 -7.48 -3.71
C GLN A 82 -17.26 -6.88 -5.03
N GLY A 83 -17.65 -7.75 -5.99
CA GLY A 83 -18.06 -7.36 -7.34
C GLY A 83 -16.92 -6.84 -8.24
N ARG A 84 -15.68 -6.81 -7.72
CA ARG A 84 -14.50 -6.42 -8.48
C ARG A 84 -13.98 -7.59 -9.32
N LYS A 85 -13.22 -7.26 -10.35
CA LYS A 85 -12.65 -8.23 -11.30
C LYS A 85 -11.17 -8.46 -11.12
N ALA A 86 -10.48 -7.57 -10.44
CA ALA A 86 -9.06 -7.63 -10.12
C ALA A 86 -8.78 -6.71 -8.93
N VAL A 87 -7.57 -6.80 -8.35
CA VAL A 87 -7.15 -5.98 -7.24
C VAL A 87 -5.73 -5.45 -7.42
N ILE A 88 -5.52 -4.22 -6.98
CA ILE A 88 -4.20 -3.61 -6.82
C ILE A 88 -3.89 -3.54 -5.33
N ILE A 89 -2.77 -4.11 -4.91
CA ILE A 89 -2.21 -4.00 -3.56
C ILE A 89 -0.97 -3.12 -3.65
N ASP A 90 -1.03 -1.94 -3.04
CA ASP A 90 0.02 -0.94 -3.09
C ASP A 90 0.83 -0.96 -1.78
N VAL A 91 2.13 -1.22 -1.87
CA VAL A 91 3.08 -1.17 -0.74
C VAL A 91 4.11 -0.04 -0.91
N ARG A 92 3.85 0.91 -1.78
CA ARG A 92 4.68 2.12 -1.86
C ARG A 92 4.59 2.91 -0.55
N ARG A 93 5.68 3.55 -0.12
CA ARG A 93 5.82 4.27 1.15
C ARG A 93 5.67 3.39 2.40
N ASN A 94 5.86 2.08 2.27
CA ASN A 94 5.79 1.14 3.37
C ASN A 94 7.19 0.84 3.91
N GLY A 95 7.42 1.15 5.17
CA GLY A 95 8.73 1.01 5.83
C GLY A 95 9.10 -0.42 6.25
N GLY A 96 8.27 -1.42 5.96
CA GLY A 96 8.51 -2.82 6.34
C GLY A 96 7.86 -3.22 7.66
N GLY A 97 8.29 -4.34 8.19
CA GLY A 97 7.77 -5.02 9.39
C GLY A 97 7.93 -6.54 9.27
N ASN A 98 6.87 -7.33 9.53
CA ASN A 98 6.95 -8.78 9.61
C ASN A 98 5.64 -9.54 9.29
N ILE A 99 4.79 -9.04 8.39
CA ILE A 99 3.50 -9.67 8.07
C ILE A 99 3.40 -10.23 6.65
N SER A 100 4.47 -10.20 5.84
CA SER A 100 4.43 -10.68 4.45
C SER A 100 3.86 -12.09 4.33
N ASP A 101 4.30 -13.03 5.17
CA ASP A 101 3.88 -14.42 5.12
C ASP A 101 2.37 -14.56 5.40
N ARG A 102 1.87 -13.83 6.41
CA ARG A 102 0.44 -13.81 6.74
C ARG A 102 -0.43 -13.24 5.61
N LEU A 103 0.07 -12.25 4.87
CA LEU A 103 -0.60 -11.71 3.67
C LEU A 103 -0.64 -12.75 2.56
N ILE A 104 0.47 -13.45 2.34
CA ILE A 104 0.58 -14.49 1.32
C ILE A 104 -0.35 -15.65 1.65
N ASP A 105 -0.45 -16.09 2.90
CA ASP A 105 -1.38 -17.14 3.35
C ASP A 105 -2.85 -16.86 2.95
N ILE A 106 -3.24 -15.57 2.91
CA ILE A 106 -4.56 -15.17 2.43
C ILE A 106 -4.62 -15.22 0.90
N LEU A 107 -3.61 -14.66 0.23
CA LEU A 107 -3.61 -14.42 -1.21
C LEU A 107 -3.34 -15.68 -2.03
N GLU A 108 -2.81 -16.74 -1.44
CA GLU A 108 -2.61 -18.04 -2.11
C GLU A 108 -3.73 -19.07 -1.83
N ARG A 109 -4.72 -18.71 -0.99
CA ARG A 109 -5.83 -19.59 -0.66
C ARG A 109 -6.74 -19.84 -1.86
N LYS A 110 -6.47 -20.91 -2.61
CA LYS A 110 -7.22 -21.23 -3.82
C LYS A 110 -8.57 -21.90 -3.52
N PRO A 111 -9.61 -21.62 -4.30
CA PRO A 111 -10.85 -22.38 -4.22
C PRO A 111 -10.60 -23.83 -4.67
N HIS A 112 -11.18 -24.78 -3.96
CA HIS A 112 -11.08 -26.19 -4.29
C HIS A 112 -12.42 -26.83 -4.63
N SER A 113 -13.53 -26.18 -4.32
CA SER A 113 -14.90 -26.59 -4.63
C SER A 113 -15.85 -25.40 -4.54
N TYR A 114 -17.09 -25.64 -4.83
CA TYR A 114 -18.18 -24.70 -4.56
C TYR A 114 -19.41 -25.49 -4.08
N TYR A 115 -20.27 -24.84 -3.34
CA TYR A 115 -21.57 -25.38 -2.98
C TYR A 115 -22.65 -24.43 -3.48
N VAL A 116 -23.83 -24.99 -3.71
CA VAL A 116 -24.99 -24.25 -4.15
C VAL A 116 -26.12 -24.52 -3.20
N ASP A 117 -26.60 -23.50 -2.53
CA ASP A 117 -27.75 -23.61 -1.67
C ASP A 117 -29.04 -23.88 -2.47
N ARG A 118 -30.06 -24.38 -1.79
CA ARG A 118 -31.35 -24.73 -2.43
C ARG A 118 -31.93 -23.57 -3.22
N ASP A 119 -31.64 -22.35 -2.82
CA ASP A 119 -32.20 -21.10 -3.36
C ASP A 119 -31.28 -20.35 -4.32
N GLY A 120 -30.11 -20.91 -4.67
CA GLY A 120 -29.60 -20.56 -5.98
C GLY A 120 -28.21 -20.03 -6.17
N GLU A 121 -27.50 -19.39 -5.28
CA GLU A 121 -26.17 -18.85 -5.60
C GLU A 121 -25.04 -19.84 -5.24
N ALA A 122 -24.01 -19.89 -6.10
CA ALA A 122 -22.83 -20.69 -5.87
C ALA A 122 -21.82 -19.95 -5.01
N GLU A 123 -21.39 -20.54 -3.91
CA GLU A 123 -20.37 -20.02 -3.03
C GLU A 123 -19.09 -20.86 -3.11
N LEU A 124 -17.93 -20.20 -3.16
CA LEU A 124 -16.65 -20.87 -3.22
C LEU A 124 -16.26 -21.47 -1.87
N ALA A 125 -15.59 -22.61 -1.90
CA ALA A 125 -14.98 -23.24 -0.74
C ALA A 125 -13.44 -23.34 -0.92
N PRO A 126 -12.61 -22.97 0.08
CA PRO A 126 -13.03 -22.45 1.39
C PRO A 126 -13.64 -21.05 1.28
N ASP A 127 -14.46 -20.69 2.26
CA ASP A 127 -14.88 -19.30 2.43
C ASP A 127 -13.65 -18.37 2.38
N ARG A 128 -13.79 -17.22 1.69
CA ARG A 128 -12.69 -16.30 1.45
C ARG A 128 -11.51 -16.90 0.65
N ALA A 129 -11.80 -17.75 -0.33
CA ALA A 129 -10.81 -18.16 -1.32
C ALA A 129 -10.36 -16.96 -2.16
N TRP A 130 -9.11 -16.97 -2.62
CA TRP A 130 -8.54 -15.92 -3.46
C TRP A 130 -8.50 -16.36 -4.92
N ASP A 131 -9.33 -15.75 -5.74
CA ASP A 131 -9.44 -16.07 -7.18
C ASP A 131 -9.24 -14.85 -8.09
N LEU A 132 -8.93 -13.67 -7.48
CA LEU A 132 -8.78 -12.43 -8.23
C LEU A 132 -7.35 -12.25 -8.76
N PRO A 133 -7.22 -11.85 -10.04
CA PRO A 133 -5.97 -11.34 -10.57
C PRO A 133 -5.46 -10.17 -9.71
N THR A 134 -4.21 -10.23 -9.34
CA THR A 134 -3.58 -9.29 -8.42
C THR A 134 -2.42 -8.57 -9.08
N VAL A 135 -2.36 -7.27 -8.91
CA VAL A 135 -1.20 -6.43 -9.21
C VAL A 135 -0.64 -5.89 -7.90
N VAL A 136 0.66 -6.02 -7.69
CA VAL A 136 1.33 -5.39 -6.54
C VAL A 136 2.14 -4.19 -7.03
N MET A 137 1.91 -3.03 -6.39
CA MET A 137 2.69 -1.82 -6.64
C MET A 137 3.74 -1.63 -5.56
N HIS A 138 4.97 -1.36 -5.97
CA HIS A 138 6.09 -1.04 -5.07
C HIS A 138 7.00 0.02 -5.70
N ALA A 139 7.86 0.64 -4.91
CA ALA A 139 8.79 1.67 -5.36
C ALA A 139 10.03 1.75 -4.46
N GLU A 140 10.90 2.71 -4.73
CA GLU A 140 12.12 3.00 -3.94
C GLU A 140 11.82 3.33 -2.46
N SER A 141 10.55 3.61 -2.15
CA SER A 141 10.04 3.86 -0.80
C SER A 141 9.40 2.63 -0.14
N SER A 142 9.54 1.46 -0.73
CA SER A 142 9.13 0.18 -0.15
C SER A 142 10.36 -0.48 0.47
N PHE A 143 10.38 -0.72 1.79
CA PHE A 143 11.55 -1.20 2.52
C PHE A 143 11.31 -2.54 3.20
N SER A 144 12.36 -3.34 3.33
CA SER A 144 12.41 -4.54 4.17
C SER A 144 11.26 -5.53 3.84
N ASN A 145 10.36 -5.81 4.76
CA ASN A 145 9.24 -6.73 4.55
C ASN A 145 8.31 -6.28 3.40
N ALA A 146 8.27 -4.97 3.08
CA ALA A 146 7.58 -4.44 1.91
C ALA A 146 8.34 -4.66 0.58
N GLU A 147 9.56 -5.17 0.63
CA GLU A 147 10.34 -5.69 -0.52
C GLU A 147 10.17 -7.22 -0.63
N MET A 148 10.13 -7.91 0.54
CA MET A 148 9.92 -9.35 0.61
C MET A 148 8.53 -9.74 0.08
N PHE A 149 7.50 -8.98 0.40
CA PHE A 149 6.13 -9.25 -0.04
C PHE A 149 6.00 -9.28 -1.57
N PRO A 150 6.36 -8.23 -2.34
CA PRO A 150 6.29 -8.29 -3.81
C PRO A 150 7.22 -9.37 -4.38
N TYR A 151 8.40 -9.60 -3.79
CA TYR A 151 9.25 -10.72 -4.19
C TYR A 151 8.52 -12.06 -4.09
N ALA A 152 7.92 -12.36 -2.94
CA ALA A 152 7.20 -13.60 -2.70
C ALA A 152 5.97 -13.73 -3.61
N MET A 153 5.18 -12.68 -3.78
CA MET A 153 4.03 -12.66 -4.69
C MET A 153 4.41 -13.01 -6.13
N LYS A 154 5.56 -12.53 -6.59
CA LYS A 154 6.09 -12.87 -7.92
C LYS A 154 6.56 -14.32 -7.99
N GLN A 155 7.33 -14.80 -7.01
CA GLN A 155 7.83 -16.17 -6.97
C GLN A 155 6.69 -17.20 -6.94
N SER A 156 5.65 -16.93 -6.16
CA SER A 156 4.44 -17.77 -6.10
C SER A 156 3.48 -17.57 -7.29
N ARG A 157 3.83 -16.70 -8.25
CA ARG A 157 2.99 -16.38 -9.42
C ARG A 157 1.58 -15.87 -9.03
N LEU A 158 1.50 -15.15 -7.93
CA LEU A 158 0.26 -14.60 -7.38
C LEU A 158 -0.03 -13.19 -7.90
N ALA A 159 0.98 -12.46 -8.39
CA ALA A 159 0.82 -11.09 -8.85
C ALA A 159 1.77 -10.70 -9.98
N THR A 160 1.35 -9.71 -10.76
CA THR A 160 2.22 -8.90 -11.62
C THR A 160 2.69 -7.67 -10.83
N LEU A 161 3.95 -7.31 -10.97
CA LEU A 161 4.57 -6.20 -10.23
C LEU A 161 4.69 -4.95 -11.10
N VAL A 162 4.25 -3.80 -10.56
CA VAL A 162 4.31 -2.49 -11.23
C VAL A 162 4.94 -1.45 -10.30
N GLY A 163 5.80 -0.60 -10.84
CA GLY A 163 6.39 0.52 -10.09
C GLY A 163 7.85 0.76 -10.38
N MET A 164 8.66 0.90 -9.35
CA MET A 164 10.12 1.08 -9.44
C MET A 164 10.85 0.03 -8.60
N PRO A 165 12.11 -0.29 -8.93
CA PRO A 165 12.92 -1.18 -8.09
C PRO A 165 12.93 -0.72 -6.63
N THR A 166 12.84 -1.65 -5.71
CA THR A 166 12.98 -1.35 -4.28
C THR A 166 14.47 -1.21 -3.90
N PRO A 167 14.81 -0.57 -2.80
CA PRO A 167 16.20 -0.19 -2.49
C PRO A 167 17.08 -1.36 -2.04
N GLY A 168 16.51 -2.49 -1.60
CA GLY A 168 17.27 -3.62 -1.11
C GLY A 168 17.69 -3.51 0.35
N TYR A 169 16.89 -2.90 1.21
CA TYR A 169 17.10 -2.87 2.66
C TYR A 169 16.40 -4.07 3.31
N VAL A 170 16.90 -5.26 3.06
CA VAL A 170 16.24 -6.53 3.43
C VAL A 170 17.12 -7.34 4.37
N ILE A 171 17.14 -6.93 5.63
CA ILE A 171 17.86 -7.62 6.69
C ILE A 171 17.05 -7.62 7.98
N TRP A 172 17.04 -8.74 8.70
CA TRP A 172 16.46 -8.79 10.04
C TRP A 172 17.36 -8.10 11.04
N THR A 173 16.76 -7.30 11.93
CA THR A 173 17.49 -6.51 12.93
C THR A 173 16.80 -6.56 14.28
N TYR A 174 17.60 -6.30 15.35
CA TYR A 174 17.09 -5.97 16.68
C TYR A 174 17.68 -4.65 17.16
N GLU A 175 17.09 -4.06 18.17
CA GLU A 175 17.63 -2.89 18.83
C GLU A 175 18.41 -3.30 20.08
N LEU A 176 19.67 -2.85 20.15
CA LEU A 176 20.53 -2.96 21.32
C LEU A 176 20.49 -1.63 22.08
N GLY A 177 19.93 -1.65 23.30
CA GLY A 177 19.97 -0.47 24.18
C GLY A 177 21.38 -0.19 24.69
N LEU A 178 21.81 1.07 24.64
CA LEU A 178 23.10 1.52 25.12
C LEU A 178 22.97 2.17 26.52
N VAL A 179 24.09 2.29 27.22
CA VAL A 179 24.13 2.78 28.62
C VAL A 179 23.70 4.24 28.80
N ASP A 180 23.73 5.02 27.73
CA ASP A 180 23.30 6.41 27.69
C ASP A 180 21.81 6.58 27.32
N GLY A 181 21.07 5.46 27.16
CA GLY A 181 19.65 5.45 26.79
C GLY A 181 19.40 5.56 25.28
N THR A 182 20.44 5.61 24.45
CA THR A 182 20.32 5.47 23.00
C THR A 182 20.21 4.01 22.59
N SER A 183 19.90 3.73 21.33
CA SER A 183 19.92 2.36 20.79
C SER A 183 20.74 2.27 19.51
N ALA A 184 21.33 1.08 19.30
CA ALA A 184 21.99 0.70 18.05
C ALA A 184 21.18 -0.41 17.37
N ARG A 185 20.93 -0.26 16.08
CA ARG A 185 20.24 -1.28 15.30
C ARG A 185 21.24 -2.30 14.77
N MET A 186 21.07 -3.55 15.18
CA MET A 186 22.03 -4.63 14.92
C MET A 186 21.42 -5.66 13.98
N PRO A 187 22.14 -6.11 12.91
CA PRO A 187 21.67 -7.17 12.03
C PRO A 187 21.68 -8.54 12.73
N THR A 188 20.69 -9.39 12.41
CA THR A 188 20.58 -10.76 12.96
C THR A 188 20.56 -11.83 11.90
N ALA A 189 19.85 -11.62 10.78
CA ALA A 189 19.74 -12.62 9.72
C ALA A 189 19.55 -11.95 8.36
N GLY A 190 20.24 -12.48 7.35
CA GLY A 190 20.02 -12.14 5.95
C GLY A 190 18.81 -12.87 5.36
N VAL A 191 18.21 -12.29 4.34
CA VAL A 191 17.13 -12.90 3.56
C VAL A 191 17.62 -13.22 2.16
N TYR A 192 17.45 -14.46 1.74
CA TYR A 192 17.97 -14.98 0.48
C TYR A 192 16.85 -15.50 -0.41
N ARG A 193 17.01 -15.35 -1.69
CA ARG A 193 16.21 -16.03 -2.72
C ARG A 193 16.48 -17.53 -2.67
N MET A 194 15.59 -18.32 -3.26
CA MET A 194 15.76 -19.78 -3.28
C MET A 194 16.99 -20.24 -4.10
N ASP A 195 17.56 -19.37 -4.94
CA ASP A 195 18.81 -19.60 -5.67
C ASP A 195 20.06 -19.19 -4.87
N GLY A 196 19.91 -18.74 -3.62
CA GLY A 196 20.97 -18.29 -2.75
C GLY A 196 21.39 -16.82 -2.92
N THR A 197 20.79 -16.09 -3.86
CA THR A 197 21.06 -14.66 -4.06
C THR A 197 20.47 -13.84 -2.90
N PRO A 198 21.21 -12.93 -2.25
CA PRO A 198 20.66 -12.09 -1.20
C PRO A 198 19.65 -11.09 -1.77
N LEU A 199 18.59 -10.79 -0.99
CA LEU A 199 17.71 -9.66 -1.28
C LEU A 199 18.31 -8.33 -0.81
N GLU A 200 19.16 -8.38 0.23
CA GLU A 200 19.91 -7.22 0.71
C GLU A 200 20.80 -6.65 -0.41
N ASN A 201 20.77 -5.34 -0.58
CA ASN A 201 21.41 -4.57 -1.65
C ASN A 201 20.97 -4.87 -3.09
N MET A 202 20.04 -5.81 -3.28
CA MET A 202 19.54 -6.18 -4.62
C MET A 202 18.11 -5.70 -4.86
N GLY A 203 17.30 -5.67 -3.83
CA GLY A 203 15.90 -5.29 -3.90
C GLY A 203 15.03 -6.18 -4.80
N GLN A 204 13.82 -5.74 -5.05
CA GLN A 204 12.89 -6.37 -5.98
C GLN A 204 12.65 -5.46 -7.19
N ARG A 205 12.84 -5.98 -8.40
CA ARG A 205 12.48 -5.30 -9.66
C ARG A 205 11.04 -5.58 -10.04
N PRO A 206 10.28 -4.56 -10.49
CA PRO A 206 8.95 -4.78 -11.02
C PRO A 206 8.98 -5.50 -12.38
N ASP A 207 7.84 -6.02 -12.82
CA ASP A 207 7.64 -6.50 -14.19
C ASP A 207 7.49 -5.33 -15.17
N HIS A 208 6.87 -4.24 -14.68
CA HIS A 208 6.70 -2.99 -15.41
C HIS A 208 7.30 -1.85 -14.62
N GLU A 209 8.47 -1.40 -15.04
CA GLU A 209 9.15 -0.24 -14.45
C GLU A 209 8.54 1.05 -14.99
N VAL A 210 7.99 1.87 -14.09
CA VAL A 210 7.26 3.09 -14.43
C VAL A 210 7.77 4.24 -13.57
N PRO A 211 8.72 5.03 -14.07
CA PRO A 211 9.21 6.19 -13.33
C PRO A 211 8.15 7.30 -13.25
N VAL A 212 8.19 8.05 -12.17
CA VAL A 212 7.35 9.23 -11.95
C VAL A 212 8.24 10.47 -11.95
N THR A 213 8.02 11.40 -12.87
CA THR A 213 8.79 12.64 -12.89
C THR A 213 8.30 13.61 -11.80
N PRO A 214 9.16 14.53 -11.31
CA PRO A 214 8.73 15.57 -10.39
C PRO A 214 7.54 16.38 -10.91
N GLU A 215 7.51 16.67 -12.21
CA GLU A 215 6.43 17.42 -12.85
C GLU A 215 5.09 16.66 -12.77
N GLN A 216 5.08 15.35 -13.08
CA GLN A 216 3.90 14.49 -12.94
C GLN A 216 3.42 14.44 -11.49
N TYR A 217 4.36 14.27 -10.55
CA TYR A 217 4.04 14.27 -9.13
C TYR A 217 3.35 15.56 -8.68
N PHE A 218 3.90 16.73 -9.06
CA PHE A 218 3.31 18.03 -8.71
C PHE A 218 1.96 18.31 -9.39
N ARG A 219 1.71 17.71 -10.55
CA ARG A 219 0.39 17.74 -11.21
C ARG A 219 -0.61 16.75 -10.61
N GLY A 220 -0.19 15.93 -9.66
CA GLY A 220 -1.04 14.90 -9.07
C GLY A 220 -1.29 13.70 -10.00
N GLU A 221 -0.47 13.55 -11.04
CA GLU A 221 -0.52 12.40 -11.95
C GLU A 221 0.19 11.21 -11.31
N ASP A 222 -0.37 10.01 -11.53
CA ASP A 222 0.26 8.76 -11.10
C ASP A 222 0.29 7.77 -12.27
N PRO A 223 1.38 7.76 -13.07
CA PRO A 223 1.52 6.84 -14.19
C PRO A 223 1.65 5.38 -13.72
N GLN A 224 2.11 5.13 -12.50
CA GLN A 224 2.18 3.78 -11.93
C GLN A 224 0.79 3.22 -11.69
N ILE A 225 -0.14 4.00 -11.14
CA ILE A 225 -1.56 3.59 -10.99
C ILE A 225 -2.18 3.31 -12.37
N LYS A 226 -1.95 4.17 -13.36
CA LYS A 226 -2.46 3.95 -14.73
C LYS A 226 -1.99 2.60 -15.28
N LYS A 227 -0.70 2.31 -15.16
CA LYS A 227 -0.12 1.04 -15.61
C LYS A 227 -0.66 -0.15 -14.80
N ALA A 228 -0.80 -0.02 -13.49
CA ALA A 228 -1.33 -1.08 -12.63
C ALA A 228 -2.79 -1.43 -12.99
N VAL A 229 -3.63 -0.43 -13.29
CA VAL A 229 -5.01 -0.66 -13.76
C VAL A 229 -5.03 -1.34 -15.11
N GLU A 230 -4.19 -0.91 -16.06
CA GLU A 230 -4.05 -1.55 -17.38
C GLU A 230 -3.72 -3.05 -17.23
N GLU A 231 -2.70 -3.38 -16.42
CA GLU A 231 -2.30 -4.77 -16.18
C GLU A 231 -3.38 -5.57 -15.45
N ALA A 232 -4.01 -5.00 -14.43
CA ALA A 232 -5.11 -5.65 -13.69
C ALA A 232 -6.29 -6.03 -14.61
N LEU A 233 -6.63 -5.16 -15.55
CA LEU A 233 -7.69 -5.43 -16.53
C LEU A 233 -7.26 -6.46 -17.58
N ARG A 234 -5.97 -6.47 -18.00
CA ARG A 234 -5.41 -7.42 -18.97
C ARG A 234 -5.39 -8.85 -18.43
N LEU A 235 -5.04 -9.05 -17.16
CA LEU A 235 -4.92 -10.37 -16.55
C LEU A 235 -6.24 -11.15 -16.50
N ARG A 236 -7.37 -10.52 -16.74
CA ARG A 236 -8.69 -11.14 -16.76
C ARG A 236 -9.26 -11.39 -18.17
N GLY A 237 -8.64 -10.91 -19.21
CA GLY A 237 -9.00 -11.20 -20.61
C GLY A 237 -8.47 -12.53 -21.03
#